data_5602d940255ee34d47988d7016f1a1ed
#
_entry.id   5602d940255ee34d47988d7016f1a1ed
#
_cell.length_a   1.000
_cell.length_b   1.000
_cell.length_c   1.000
_cell.angle_alpha   90.00
_cell.angle_beta   90.00
_cell.angle_gamma   90.00
#
_symmetry.space_group_name_H-M   'P 1'
#
loop_
_entity.id
_entity.type
_entity.pdbx_description
1 polymer ?
#
loop_
_entity_poly.entity_id
_entity_poly.type
_entity_poly.pdbx_seq_one_letter_code
_entity_poly.pdbx_strand_id
1 'polypeptide(L)'
;MDVQTRDGRSRNHPGYLWQYGTPGGAAIFEFRMGRGREGPMRFLENFAGILQTDAYAAYDRVGGPKMVHAACWAHSRRRFVEAIKLNQQDVASTRIVAQMAKLFAIDAQARDENMNFAARHALRRQRAPSVLSELKAQIEAASRTALPSSPLGKASSYTLRLWHKLTRFFDYAELELSNNLAENSMRPVAIGRRNWTHIGHEKAGPRVAAILSIVETCRRLKIPVREYLAAVLPGLANLSFQRLPELTPTAWAATNL
;
A
#
# COMPACT_ATOMS: atom_id res chain seq x y z
N MET A 1 11.60 -4.66 -12.03
CA MET A 1 12.92 -5.33 -11.98
C MET A 1 13.13 -5.99 -13.32
N ASP A 2 14.35 -5.92 -13.84
CA ASP A 2 14.65 -6.58 -15.08
C ASP A 2 14.85 -8.08 -14.86
N VAL A 3 14.34 -8.88 -15.79
CA VAL A 3 14.43 -10.34 -15.77
C VAL A 3 15.22 -10.76 -17.00
N GLN A 4 16.26 -11.55 -16.82
CA GLN A 4 16.97 -12.15 -17.95
C GLN A 4 16.10 -13.22 -18.60
N THR A 5 15.85 -13.06 -19.89
CA THR A 5 15.20 -14.07 -20.72
C THR A 5 16.22 -14.65 -21.68
N ARG A 6 16.30 -15.99 -21.77
CA ARG A 6 17.22 -16.70 -22.66
C ARG A 6 16.55 -17.03 -24.01
N ASP A 7 15.74 -16.10 -24.52
CA ASP A 7 14.98 -16.27 -25.77
C ASP A 7 15.72 -15.80 -27.02
N GLY A 8 17.04 -15.56 -26.91
CA GLY A 8 17.88 -15.07 -28.03
C GLY A 8 17.67 -13.58 -28.36
N ARG A 9 16.75 -12.90 -27.70
CA ARG A 9 16.53 -11.46 -27.79
C ARG A 9 17.37 -10.79 -26.71
N SER A 10 18.29 -9.91 -27.09
CA SER A 10 19.27 -9.26 -26.21
C SER A 10 18.68 -8.30 -25.16
N ARG A 11 17.38 -8.31 -24.87
CA ARG A 11 16.71 -7.40 -23.97
C ARG A 11 16.14 -8.12 -22.76
N ASN A 12 16.45 -7.61 -21.56
CA ASN A 12 15.76 -8.00 -20.34
C ASN A 12 14.28 -7.59 -20.40
N HIS A 13 13.40 -8.43 -19.87
CA HIS A 13 11.98 -8.11 -19.73
C HIS A 13 11.69 -7.56 -18.34
N PRO A 14 10.78 -6.55 -18.19
CA PRO A 14 10.42 -6.04 -16.89
C PRO A 14 9.57 -7.05 -16.11
N GLY A 15 10.05 -7.42 -14.92
CA GLY A 15 9.27 -8.17 -13.95
C GLY A 15 8.77 -7.26 -12.83
N TYR A 16 7.66 -7.63 -12.22
CA TYR A 16 6.96 -6.84 -11.20
C TYR A 16 6.79 -7.63 -9.92
N LEU A 17 7.01 -6.96 -8.79
CA LEU A 17 6.64 -7.45 -7.48
C LEU A 17 5.39 -6.71 -7.02
N TRP A 18 4.36 -7.45 -6.72
CA TRP A 18 3.14 -7.00 -6.06
C TRP A 18 3.29 -7.25 -4.57
N GLN A 19 2.81 -6.32 -3.74
CA GLN A 19 2.87 -6.47 -2.29
C GLN A 19 1.45 -6.36 -1.74
N TYR A 20 1.10 -7.32 -0.90
CA TYR A 20 -0.14 -7.37 -0.12
C TYR A 20 0.21 -7.49 1.35
N GLY A 21 -0.62 -6.96 2.23
CA GLY A 21 -0.39 -7.10 3.66
C GLY A 21 -1.49 -6.49 4.50
N THR A 22 -1.59 -6.99 5.72
CA THR A 22 -2.52 -6.48 6.72
C THR A 22 -1.77 -5.66 7.77
N PRO A 23 -2.37 -4.61 8.34
CA PRO A 23 -1.81 -3.94 9.51
C PRO A 23 -1.56 -4.93 10.64
N GLY A 24 -0.38 -4.89 11.26
CA GLY A 24 -0.01 -5.81 12.34
C GLY A 24 0.21 -7.27 11.93
N GLY A 25 0.14 -7.59 10.63
CA GLY A 25 0.25 -8.95 10.11
C GLY A 25 1.31 -9.12 9.03
N ALA A 26 1.13 -10.17 8.25
CA ALA A 26 2.07 -10.57 7.20
C ALA A 26 2.21 -9.54 6.07
N ALA A 27 3.38 -9.55 5.44
CA ALA A 27 3.64 -8.92 4.15
C ALA A 27 3.90 -10.02 3.12
N ILE A 28 3.11 -10.04 2.06
CA ILE A 28 3.22 -11.06 1.01
C ILE A 28 3.63 -10.38 -0.29
N PHE A 29 4.67 -10.91 -0.93
CA PHE A 29 5.11 -10.49 -2.25
C PHE A 29 4.73 -11.53 -3.27
N GLU A 30 4.26 -11.09 -4.40
CA GLU A 30 3.99 -11.92 -5.57
C GLU A 30 4.79 -11.40 -6.76
N PHE A 31 5.50 -12.29 -7.46
CA PHE A 31 6.24 -11.94 -8.66
C PHE A 31 5.39 -12.24 -9.90
N ARG A 32 5.42 -11.31 -10.88
CA ARG A 32 4.75 -11.44 -12.17
C ARG A 32 5.59 -10.82 -13.29
N MET A 33 5.50 -11.42 -14.48
CA MET A 33 6.08 -10.84 -15.69
C MET A 33 5.24 -9.70 -16.28
N GLY A 34 4.01 -9.51 -15.81
CA GLY A 34 3.10 -8.46 -16.26
C GLY A 34 2.63 -7.54 -15.13
N ARG A 35 2.13 -6.38 -15.50
CA ARG A 35 1.56 -5.39 -14.59
C ARG A 35 0.03 -5.31 -14.74
N GLY A 36 -0.57 -6.32 -15.31
CA GLY A 36 -2.00 -6.39 -15.55
C GLY A 36 -2.81 -6.71 -14.29
N ARG A 37 -4.12 -6.63 -14.45
CA ARG A 37 -5.11 -6.90 -13.39
C ARG A 37 -5.14 -8.37 -12.96
N GLU A 38 -4.69 -9.28 -13.82
CA GLU A 38 -4.75 -10.73 -13.62
C GLU A 38 -4.04 -11.16 -12.32
N GLY A 39 -2.97 -10.46 -11.94
CA GLY A 39 -2.27 -10.69 -10.67
C GLY A 39 -3.17 -10.43 -9.47
N PRO A 40 -3.59 -9.19 -9.25
CA PRO A 40 -4.51 -8.85 -8.17
C PRO A 40 -5.84 -9.63 -8.19
N MET A 41 -6.41 -9.90 -9.37
CA MET A 41 -7.64 -10.70 -9.48
C MET A 41 -7.45 -12.10 -8.92
N ARG A 42 -6.36 -12.77 -9.30
CA ARG A 42 -6.06 -14.12 -8.82
C ARG A 42 -5.72 -14.15 -7.34
N PHE A 43 -4.98 -13.15 -6.84
CA PHE A 43 -4.57 -13.11 -5.43
C PHE A 43 -5.74 -12.80 -4.50
N LEU A 44 -6.58 -11.85 -4.88
CA LEU A 44 -7.70 -11.39 -4.05
C LEU A 44 -8.97 -12.22 -4.23
N GLU A 45 -9.14 -12.84 -5.37
CA GLU A 45 -10.25 -13.78 -5.67
C GLU A 45 -11.61 -13.34 -5.09
N ASN A 46 -12.06 -14.02 -4.03
CA ASN A 46 -13.30 -13.73 -3.31
C ASN A 46 -13.07 -12.93 -2.02
N PHE A 47 -11.95 -12.22 -1.92
CA PHE A 47 -11.64 -11.41 -0.75
C PHE A 47 -12.80 -10.47 -0.40
N ALA A 48 -13.21 -10.45 0.87
CA ALA A 48 -14.38 -9.74 1.39
C ALA A 48 -14.00 -8.80 2.54
N GLY A 49 -12.88 -8.12 2.42
CA GLY A 49 -12.40 -7.14 3.41
C GLY A 49 -12.23 -5.76 2.81
N ILE A 50 -11.48 -4.92 3.48
CA ILE A 50 -11.12 -3.58 3.00
C ILE A 50 -9.80 -3.66 2.25
N LEU A 51 -9.80 -3.30 0.97
CA LEU A 51 -8.61 -3.16 0.17
C LEU A 51 -8.24 -1.68 0.02
N GLN A 52 -7.16 -1.26 0.66
CA GLN A 52 -6.60 0.08 0.50
C GLN A 52 -5.45 0.06 -0.50
N THR A 53 -5.51 0.94 -1.51
CA THR A 53 -4.51 1.03 -2.58
C THR A 53 -4.11 2.47 -2.89
N ASP A 54 -3.08 2.63 -3.72
CA ASP A 54 -2.70 3.89 -4.36
C ASP A 54 -3.66 4.32 -5.49
N ALA A 55 -4.77 3.60 -5.66
CA ALA A 55 -5.72 3.74 -6.76
C ALA A 55 -5.13 3.42 -8.14
N TYR A 56 -4.16 2.50 -8.23
CA TYR A 56 -3.72 1.95 -9.49
C TYR A 56 -4.84 1.14 -10.14
N ALA A 57 -5.09 1.37 -11.43
CA ALA A 57 -6.24 0.81 -12.16
C ALA A 57 -6.31 -0.73 -12.19
N ALA A 58 -5.19 -1.43 -11.97
CA ALA A 58 -5.19 -2.89 -11.88
C ALA A 58 -5.99 -3.42 -10.68
N TYR A 59 -6.20 -2.60 -9.66
CA TYR A 59 -7.03 -2.94 -8.50
C TYR A 59 -8.53 -2.64 -8.70
N ASP A 60 -8.91 -1.99 -9.79
CA ASP A 60 -10.32 -1.77 -10.08
C ASP A 60 -11.00 -3.09 -10.48
N ARG A 61 -12.15 -3.38 -9.89
CA ARG A 61 -12.96 -4.60 -10.14
C ARG A 61 -12.21 -5.91 -9.81
N VAL A 62 -11.40 -5.92 -8.77
CA VAL A 62 -10.79 -7.12 -8.18
C VAL A 62 -11.46 -7.45 -6.85
N GLY A 63 -11.33 -8.70 -6.39
CA GLY A 63 -11.92 -9.18 -5.14
C GLY A 63 -13.40 -9.56 -5.26
N GLY A 64 -13.95 -10.03 -4.15
CA GLY A 64 -15.34 -10.48 -4.06
C GLY A 64 -16.35 -9.31 -3.97
N PRO A 65 -17.66 -9.61 -4.10
CA PRO A 65 -18.72 -8.60 -4.12
C PRO A 65 -18.86 -7.82 -2.80
N LYS A 66 -18.33 -8.36 -1.70
CA LYS A 66 -18.33 -7.70 -0.39
C LYS A 66 -17.04 -6.91 -0.10
N MET A 67 -16.14 -6.82 -1.06
CA MET A 67 -14.89 -6.07 -0.88
C MET A 67 -15.14 -4.57 -0.93
N VAL A 68 -14.54 -3.86 0.03
CA VAL A 68 -14.57 -2.40 0.12
C VAL A 68 -13.28 -1.82 -0.41
N HIS A 69 -13.37 -0.99 -1.44
CA HIS A 69 -12.21 -0.27 -1.95
C HIS A 69 -12.00 1.04 -1.21
N ALA A 70 -10.80 1.25 -0.69
CA ALA A 70 -10.34 2.49 -0.10
C ALA A 70 -9.13 3.05 -0.84
N ALA A 71 -8.99 4.37 -0.86
CA ALA A 71 -7.86 5.05 -1.48
C ALA A 71 -6.96 5.70 -0.41
N CYS A 72 -5.77 6.09 -0.83
CA CYS A 72 -4.74 6.64 0.02
C CYS A 72 -4.69 8.17 -0.05
N TRP A 73 -4.91 8.86 1.08
CA TRP A 73 -4.79 10.32 1.17
C TRP A 73 -3.35 10.81 0.95
N ALA A 74 -2.34 10.03 1.30
CA ALA A 74 -0.95 10.41 1.06
C ALA A 74 -0.64 10.55 -0.44
N HIS A 75 -1.21 9.67 -1.29
CA HIS A 75 -1.08 9.79 -2.75
C HIS A 75 -1.81 11.01 -3.30
N SER A 76 -3.01 11.31 -2.81
CA SER A 76 -3.71 12.53 -3.17
C SER A 76 -2.89 13.78 -2.76
N ARG A 77 -2.40 13.83 -1.52
CA ARG A 77 -1.57 14.93 -1.03
C ARG A 77 -0.29 15.12 -1.85
N ARG A 78 0.38 14.04 -2.21
CA ARG A 78 1.62 14.08 -3.02
C ARG A 78 1.42 14.82 -4.33
N ARG A 79 0.29 14.66 -5.02
CA ARG A 79 0.00 15.35 -6.28
C ARG A 79 -0.08 16.87 -6.13
N PHE A 80 -0.68 17.37 -5.05
CA PHE A 80 -0.68 18.81 -4.76
C PHE A 80 0.69 19.31 -4.34
N VAL A 81 1.46 18.53 -3.58
CA VAL A 81 2.85 18.87 -3.25
C VAL A 81 3.72 18.94 -4.51
N GLU A 82 3.51 18.06 -5.48
CA GLU A 82 4.19 18.12 -6.78
C GLU A 82 3.78 19.37 -7.58
N ALA A 83 2.51 19.78 -7.51
CA ALA A 83 2.07 21.05 -8.12
C ALA A 83 2.78 22.26 -7.50
N ILE A 84 2.91 22.30 -6.17
CA ILE A 84 3.66 23.36 -5.46
C ILE A 84 5.13 23.38 -5.88
N LYS A 85 5.77 22.22 -6.03
CA LYS A 85 7.18 22.14 -6.47
C LYS A 85 7.40 22.72 -7.87
N LEU A 86 6.42 22.54 -8.75
CA LEU A 86 6.47 23.07 -10.12
C LEU A 86 6.10 24.57 -10.18
N ASN A 87 5.29 25.06 -9.25
CA ASN A 87 4.94 26.45 -9.10
C ASN A 87 4.82 26.79 -7.60
N GLN A 88 5.86 27.38 -7.05
CA GLN A 88 5.92 27.75 -5.62
C GLN A 88 4.89 28.82 -5.23
N GLN A 89 4.34 29.55 -6.21
CA GLN A 89 3.29 30.55 -6.00
C GLN A 89 1.87 29.95 -6.11
N ASP A 90 1.73 28.65 -6.23
CA ASP A 90 0.41 27.97 -6.24
C ASP A 90 -0.23 28.00 -4.85
N VAL A 91 -0.91 29.11 -4.56
CA VAL A 91 -1.62 29.34 -3.30
C VAL A 91 -2.74 28.31 -3.11
N ALA A 92 -3.40 27.87 -4.19
CA ALA A 92 -4.50 26.90 -4.10
C ALA A 92 -3.99 25.53 -3.63
N SER A 93 -2.95 25.00 -4.27
CA SER A 93 -2.32 23.73 -3.81
C SER A 93 -1.78 23.83 -2.39
N THR A 94 -1.18 24.97 -2.01
CA THR A 94 -0.66 25.19 -0.66
C THR A 94 -1.77 25.13 0.39
N ARG A 95 -2.91 25.79 0.15
CA ARG A 95 -4.08 25.75 1.05
C ARG A 95 -4.67 24.34 1.16
N ILE A 96 -4.80 23.63 0.04
CA ILE A 96 -5.30 22.25 0.01
C ILE A 96 -4.37 21.32 0.81
N VAL A 97 -3.05 21.42 0.65
CA VAL A 97 -2.07 20.64 1.41
C VAL A 97 -2.14 20.94 2.90
N ALA A 98 -2.31 22.20 3.28
CA ALA A 98 -2.47 22.60 4.68
C ALA A 98 -3.78 22.05 5.27
N GLN A 99 -4.87 22.06 4.51
CA GLN A 99 -6.14 21.45 4.95
C GLN A 99 -6.05 19.93 5.09
N MET A 100 -5.37 19.25 4.16
CA MET A 100 -5.07 17.82 4.30
C MET A 100 -4.22 17.51 5.54
N ALA A 101 -3.29 18.41 5.92
CA ALA A 101 -2.49 18.23 7.13
C ALA A 101 -3.35 18.19 8.39
N LYS A 102 -4.45 18.97 8.47
CA LYS A 102 -5.41 18.90 9.58
C LYS A 102 -6.07 17.52 9.69
N LEU A 103 -6.40 16.90 8.54
CA LEU A 103 -6.95 15.55 8.51
C LEU A 103 -5.95 14.52 9.08
N PHE A 104 -4.69 14.61 8.65
CA PHE A 104 -3.64 13.72 9.18
C PHE A 104 -3.35 13.96 10.67
N ALA A 105 -3.50 15.20 11.16
CA ALA A 105 -3.32 15.54 12.57
C ALA A 105 -4.36 14.86 13.47
N ILE A 106 -5.60 14.70 13.01
CA ILE A 106 -6.65 13.97 13.75
C ILE A 106 -6.21 12.51 13.98
N ASP A 107 -5.67 11.86 12.96
CA ASP A 107 -5.19 10.48 13.09
C ASP A 107 -3.87 10.37 13.87
N ALA A 108 -3.01 11.39 13.79
CA ALA A 108 -1.81 11.46 14.60
C ALA A 108 -2.17 11.52 16.09
N GLN A 109 -3.11 12.37 16.48
CA GLN A 109 -3.60 12.44 17.87
C GLN A 109 -4.11 11.08 18.35
N ALA A 110 -4.91 10.37 17.54
CA ALA A 110 -5.43 9.06 17.93
C ALA A 110 -4.31 8.03 18.18
N ARG A 111 -3.21 8.09 17.41
CA ARG A 111 -2.04 7.23 17.62
C ARG A 111 -1.23 7.62 18.84
N ASP A 112 -0.98 8.92 19.03
CA ASP A 112 -0.17 9.45 20.14
C ASP A 112 -0.83 9.16 21.50
N GLU A 113 -2.17 9.20 21.52
CA GLU A 113 -2.99 8.87 22.70
C GLU A 113 -3.32 7.36 22.80
N ASN A 114 -2.77 6.51 21.92
CA ASN A 114 -3.00 5.06 21.88
C ASN A 114 -4.49 4.68 21.90
N MET A 115 -5.31 5.46 21.19
CA MET A 115 -6.77 5.23 21.13
C MET A 115 -7.09 3.89 20.48
N ASN A 116 -8.04 3.17 21.02
CA ASN A 116 -8.64 2.01 20.37
C ASN A 116 -9.48 2.44 19.14
N PHE A 117 -9.93 1.48 18.35
CA PHE A 117 -10.68 1.76 17.12
C PHE A 117 -11.97 2.55 17.37
N ALA A 118 -12.70 2.27 18.47
CA ALA A 118 -13.92 2.97 18.79
C ALA A 118 -13.67 4.46 19.14
N ALA A 119 -12.66 4.74 19.96
CA ALA A 119 -12.28 6.10 20.33
C ALA A 119 -11.74 6.88 19.10
N ARG A 120 -10.90 6.24 18.28
CA ARG A 120 -10.41 6.83 16.99
C ARG A 120 -11.58 7.16 16.07
N HIS A 121 -12.57 6.28 15.95
CA HIS A 121 -13.74 6.51 15.14
C HIS A 121 -14.57 7.69 15.66
N ALA A 122 -14.79 7.77 16.97
CA ALA A 122 -15.49 8.90 17.59
C ALA A 122 -14.76 10.23 17.33
N LEU A 123 -13.43 10.28 17.51
CA LEU A 123 -12.61 11.45 17.21
C LEU A 123 -12.73 11.89 15.74
N ARG A 124 -12.65 10.95 14.80
CA ARG A 124 -12.83 11.22 13.36
C ARG A 124 -14.22 11.76 13.07
N ARG A 125 -15.28 11.15 13.63
CA ARG A 125 -16.68 11.59 13.47
C ARG A 125 -16.89 13.01 13.99
N GLN A 126 -16.22 13.38 15.06
CA GLN A 126 -16.34 14.71 15.67
C GLN A 126 -15.59 15.79 14.88
N ARG A 127 -14.35 15.51 14.44
CA ARG A 127 -13.43 16.55 13.93
C ARG A 127 -13.26 16.58 12.42
N ALA A 128 -13.36 15.44 11.74
CA ALA A 128 -13.05 15.41 10.33
C ALA A 128 -14.14 15.94 9.38
N PRO A 129 -15.45 15.97 9.73
CA PRO A 129 -16.48 16.47 8.81
C PRO A 129 -16.26 17.92 8.33
N SER A 130 -15.96 18.83 9.24
CA SER A 130 -15.67 20.23 8.89
C SER A 130 -14.42 20.35 8.02
N VAL A 131 -13.35 19.60 8.36
CA VAL A 131 -12.10 19.58 7.60
C VAL A 131 -12.34 19.06 6.18
N LEU A 132 -13.12 17.99 6.03
CA LEU A 132 -13.42 17.40 4.72
C LEU A 132 -14.35 18.27 3.87
N SER A 133 -15.34 18.91 4.49
CA SER A 133 -16.25 19.85 3.79
C SER A 133 -15.46 21.01 3.19
N GLU A 134 -14.60 21.64 3.98
CA GLU A 134 -13.74 22.73 3.52
C GLU A 134 -12.73 22.24 2.46
N LEU A 135 -12.10 21.09 2.69
CA LEU A 135 -11.15 20.51 1.74
C LEU A 135 -11.81 20.21 0.39
N LYS A 136 -13.02 19.65 0.40
CA LYS A 136 -13.77 19.37 -0.83
C LYS A 136 -14.08 20.65 -1.58
N ALA A 137 -14.58 21.67 -0.88
CA ALA A 137 -14.91 22.97 -1.49
C ALA A 137 -13.66 23.63 -2.13
N GLN A 138 -12.51 23.58 -1.45
CA GLN A 138 -11.24 24.10 -1.99
C GLN A 138 -10.82 23.34 -3.25
N ILE A 139 -10.90 22.01 -3.27
CA ILE A 139 -10.51 21.18 -4.41
C ILE A 139 -11.48 21.39 -5.59
N GLU A 140 -12.78 21.50 -5.33
CA GLU A 140 -13.78 21.79 -6.35
C GLU A 140 -13.57 23.19 -6.97
N ALA A 141 -13.29 24.21 -6.16
CA ALA A 141 -12.94 25.52 -6.64
C ALA A 141 -11.69 25.51 -7.52
N ALA A 142 -10.64 24.82 -7.07
CA ALA A 142 -9.41 24.64 -7.85
C ALA A 142 -9.66 23.89 -9.17
N SER A 143 -10.51 22.87 -9.16
CA SER A 143 -10.87 22.10 -10.35
C SER A 143 -11.62 22.92 -11.40
N ARG A 144 -12.42 23.91 -10.96
CA ARG A 144 -13.15 24.81 -11.88
C ARG A 144 -12.27 25.88 -12.54
N THR A 145 -11.23 26.33 -11.83
CA THR A 145 -10.38 27.44 -12.26
C THR A 145 -9.08 27.01 -12.92
N ALA A 146 -8.57 25.84 -12.61
CA ALA A 146 -7.32 25.36 -13.17
C ALA A 146 -7.51 24.71 -14.54
N LEU A 147 -6.53 24.90 -15.42
CA LEU A 147 -6.49 24.14 -16.68
C LEU A 147 -6.45 22.64 -16.39
N PRO A 148 -7.26 21.81 -17.07
CA PRO A 148 -7.30 20.34 -16.84
C PRO A 148 -5.94 19.66 -17.00
N SER A 149 -5.07 20.17 -17.89
CA SER A 149 -3.73 19.63 -18.13
C SER A 149 -2.69 20.08 -17.11
N SER A 150 -2.99 21.13 -16.32
CA SER A 150 -2.08 21.65 -15.29
C SER A 150 -1.88 20.65 -14.14
N PRO A 151 -0.78 20.76 -13.39
CA PRO A 151 -0.56 19.93 -12.19
C PRO A 151 -1.70 20.05 -11.17
N LEU A 152 -2.18 21.27 -10.88
CA LEU A 152 -3.31 21.53 -9.99
C LEU A 152 -4.61 20.91 -10.51
N GLY A 153 -4.93 21.08 -11.80
CA GLY A 153 -6.13 20.48 -12.41
C GLY A 153 -6.12 18.96 -12.36
N LYS A 154 -4.97 18.35 -12.67
CA LYS A 154 -4.78 16.88 -12.58
C LYS A 154 -4.91 16.37 -11.14
N ALA A 155 -4.32 17.08 -10.16
CA ALA A 155 -4.40 16.72 -8.75
C ALA A 155 -5.85 16.82 -8.23
N SER A 156 -6.57 17.88 -8.58
CA SER A 156 -7.97 18.11 -8.22
C SER A 156 -8.89 17.03 -8.80
N SER A 157 -8.79 16.79 -10.11
CA SER A 157 -9.59 15.76 -10.80
C SER A 157 -9.32 14.37 -10.25
N TYR A 158 -8.07 14.01 -9.97
CA TYR A 158 -7.70 12.74 -9.35
C TYR A 158 -8.37 12.58 -7.98
N THR A 159 -8.27 13.59 -7.13
CA THR A 159 -8.80 13.54 -5.76
C THR A 159 -10.32 13.48 -5.74
N LEU A 160 -11.00 14.31 -6.54
CA LEU A 160 -12.47 14.31 -6.64
C LEU A 160 -13.01 12.98 -7.17
N ARG A 161 -12.38 12.40 -8.17
CA ARG A 161 -12.77 11.07 -8.69
C ARG A 161 -12.69 9.98 -7.64
N LEU A 162 -11.72 10.07 -6.73
CA LEU A 162 -11.51 9.08 -5.66
C LEU A 162 -12.20 9.45 -4.35
N TRP A 163 -12.96 10.56 -4.29
CA TRP A 163 -13.48 11.10 -3.05
C TRP A 163 -14.21 10.07 -2.19
N HIS A 164 -15.11 9.29 -2.79
CA HIS A 164 -15.84 8.25 -2.08
C HIS A 164 -14.94 7.14 -1.52
N LYS A 165 -13.83 6.79 -2.21
CA LYS A 165 -12.85 5.81 -1.72
C LYS A 165 -11.96 6.43 -0.63
N LEU A 166 -11.66 7.72 -0.73
CA LEU A 166 -10.86 8.46 0.26
C LEU A 166 -11.61 8.67 1.59
N THR A 167 -12.94 8.77 1.54
CA THR A 167 -13.77 9.00 2.75
C THR A 167 -14.19 7.72 3.47
N ARG A 168 -13.85 6.52 2.96
CA ARG A 168 -14.19 5.24 3.60
C ARG A 168 -13.70 5.08 5.03
N PHE A 169 -12.65 5.80 5.45
CA PHE A 169 -12.18 5.77 6.83
C PHE A 169 -13.22 6.29 7.87
N PHE A 170 -14.31 6.93 7.42
CA PHE A 170 -15.44 7.27 8.25
C PHE A 170 -16.32 6.07 8.59
N ASP A 171 -16.37 5.09 7.68
CA ASP A 171 -17.21 3.90 7.84
C ASP A 171 -16.46 2.80 8.58
N TYR A 172 -15.12 2.82 8.51
CA TYR A 172 -14.23 1.77 9.00
C TYR A 172 -13.15 2.34 9.91
N ALA A 173 -13.31 2.08 11.20
CA ALA A 173 -12.43 2.62 12.25
C ALA A 173 -10.97 2.13 12.13
N GLU A 174 -10.79 0.90 11.65
CA GLU A 174 -9.49 0.27 11.43
C GLU A 174 -8.73 0.81 10.22
N LEU A 175 -9.43 1.46 9.27
CA LEU A 175 -8.80 1.95 8.04
C LEU A 175 -7.88 3.13 8.32
N GLU A 176 -6.65 3.05 7.83
CA GLU A 176 -5.67 4.13 7.89
C GLU A 176 -5.93 5.18 6.79
N LEU A 177 -5.47 6.42 6.99
CA LEU A 177 -5.53 7.46 5.94
C LEU A 177 -4.56 7.17 4.79
N SER A 178 -3.55 6.34 5.01
CA SER A 178 -2.55 6.04 4.00
C SER A 178 -2.17 4.56 3.96
N ASN A 179 -1.75 4.10 2.79
CA ASN A 179 -1.15 2.78 2.60
C ASN A 179 0.38 2.78 2.79
N ASN A 180 0.92 3.72 3.57
CA ASN A 180 2.36 3.84 3.82
C ASN A 180 2.97 2.54 4.38
N LEU A 181 2.21 1.74 5.10
CA LEU A 181 2.67 0.44 5.59
C LEU A 181 3.07 -0.48 4.42
N ALA A 182 2.26 -0.53 3.37
CA ALA A 182 2.57 -1.29 2.17
C ALA A 182 3.77 -0.71 1.41
N GLU A 183 3.84 0.63 1.27
CA GLU A 183 4.98 1.30 0.63
C GLU A 183 6.29 1.06 1.39
N ASN A 184 6.26 1.12 2.71
CA ASN A 184 7.44 0.84 3.53
C ASN A 184 7.93 -0.59 3.36
N SER A 185 7.04 -1.56 3.15
CA SER A 185 7.41 -2.94 2.85
C SER A 185 8.06 -3.11 1.47
N MET A 186 7.78 -2.22 0.53
CA MET A 186 8.47 -2.19 -0.77
C MET A 186 9.86 -1.53 -0.73
N ARG A 187 10.21 -0.83 0.35
CA ARG A 187 11.50 -0.14 0.47
C ARG A 187 12.72 -1.06 0.30
N PRO A 188 12.78 -2.23 0.96
CA PRO A 188 13.91 -3.15 0.77
C PRO A 188 14.08 -3.55 -0.70
N VAL A 189 12.97 -3.77 -1.43
CA VAL A 189 12.99 -4.06 -2.86
C VAL A 189 13.51 -2.88 -3.67
N ALA A 190 13.03 -1.66 -3.36
CA ALA A 190 13.43 -0.45 -4.07
C ALA A 190 14.93 -0.12 -3.90
N ILE A 191 15.48 -0.39 -2.71
CA ILE A 191 16.90 -0.23 -2.40
C ILE A 191 17.70 -1.38 -3.03
N GLY A 192 17.27 -2.62 -2.78
CA GLY A 192 17.96 -3.83 -3.19
C GLY A 192 18.11 -3.95 -4.70
N ARG A 193 17.12 -3.53 -5.50
CA ARG A 193 17.19 -3.56 -6.96
C ARG A 193 18.38 -2.76 -7.54
N ARG A 194 18.94 -1.82 -6.80
CA ARG A 194 20.16 -1.10 -7.19
C ARG A 194 21.42 -1.95 -7.01
N ASN A 195 21.36 -2.95 -6.12
CA ASN A 195 22.47 -3.85 -5.82
C ASN A 195 22.38 -5.13 -6.67
N TRP A 196 21.19 -5.72 -6.74
CA TRP A 196 20.96 -6.98 -7.50
C TRP A 196 20.41 -6.74 -8.91
N THR A 197 20.50 -5.60 -9.43
CA THR A 197 20.20 -5.14 -10.79
C THR A 197 19.09 -5.90 -11.55
N HIS A 198 19.08 -7.24 -11.53
CA HIS A 198 18.13 -8.08 -12.27
C HIS A 198 17.81 -9.40 -11.54
N ILE A 199 16.76 -10.08 -11.95
CA ILE A 199 16.46 -11.47 -11.64
C ILE A 199 16.99 -12.34 -12.78
N GLY A 200 17.84 -13.30 -12.45
CA GLY A 200 18.55 -14.10 -13.47
C GLY A 200 17.66 -14.96 -14.37
N HIS A 201 16.41 -15.26 -13.96
CA HIS A 201 15.43 -15.99 -14.75
C HIS A 201 14.02 -15.77 -14.21
N GLU A 202 12.99 -15.83 -15.05
CA GLU A 202 11.60 -15.67 -14.62
C GLU A 202 11.17 -16.66 -13.50
N LYS A 203 11.65 -17.92 -13.58
CA LYS A 203 11.40 -18.95 -12.54
C LYS A 203 12.04 -18.64 -11.18
N ALA A 204 13.02 -17.73 -11.12
CA ALA A 204 13.61 -17.27 -9.87
C ALA A 204 12.75 -16.21 -9.18
N GLY A 205 11.92 -15.49 -9.93
CA GLY A 205 11.05 -14.42 -9.42
C GLY A 205 10.14 -14.85 -8.28
N PRO A 206 9.37 -15.96 -8.39
CA PRO A 206 8.53 -16.45 -7.29
C PRO A 206 9.33 -16.82 -6.03
N ARG A 207 10.55 -17.36 -6.17
CA ARG A 207 11.43 -17.67 -5.04
C ARG A 207 11.90 -16.40 -4.32
N VAL A 208 12.28 -15.38 -5.09
CA VAL A 208 12.64 -14.05 -4.55
C VAL A 208 11.45 -13.45 -3.80
N ALA A 209 10.25 -13.52 -4.36
CA ALA A 209 9.03 -13.04 -3.73
C ALA A 209 8.73 -13.77 -2.41
N ALA A 210 8.90 -15.10 -2.37
CA ALA A 210 8.73 -15.90 -1.15
C ALA A 210 9.72 -15.50 -0.04
N ILE A 211 11.01 -15.37 -0.37
CA ILE A 211 12.04 -14.92 0.58
C ILE A 211 11.72 -13.52 1.11
N LEU A 212 11.35 -12.58 0.24
CA LEU A 212 10.96 -11.24 0.63
C LEU A 212 9.73 -11.24 1.54
N SER A 213 8.75 -12.11 1.29
CA SER A 213 7.56 -12.25 2.13
C SER A 213 7.92 -12.67 3.55
N ILE A 214 8.78 -13.66 3.68
CA ILE A 214 9.25 -14.15 4.99
C ILE A 214 10.04 -13.06 5.72
N VAL A 215 11.06 -12.50 5.09
CA VAL A 215 11.93 -11.50 5.71
C VAL A 215 11.14 -10.26 6.13
N GLU A 216 10.27 -9.76 5.27
CA GLU A 216 9.47 -8.57 5.58
C GLU A 216 8.40 -8.84 6.64
N THR A 217 7.79 -10.03 6.65
CA THR A 217 6.86 -10.44 7.71
C THR A 217 7.59 -10.50 9.06
N CYS A 218 8.75 -11.14 9.12
CA CYS A 218 9.58 -11.16 10.33
C CYS A 218 9.90 -9.74 10.80
N ARG A 219 10.33 -8.86 9.88
CA ARG A 219 10.63 -7.46 10.20
C ARG A 219 9.42 -6.72 10.78
N ARG A 220 8.24 -6.87 10.20
CA ARG A 220 6.99 -6.26 10.68
C ARG A 220 6.58 -6.75 12.05
N LEU A 221 6.74 -8.03 12.29
CA LEU A 221 6.40 -8.69 13.56
C LEU A 221 7.51 -8.60 14.60
N LYS A 222 8.63 -7.91 14.28
CA LYS A 222 9.83 -7.78 15.14
C LYS A 222 10.44 -9.13 15.50
N ILE A 223 10.31 -10.13 14.63
CA ILE A 223 10.92 -11.44 14.79
C ILE A 223 12.36 -11.37 14.28
N PRO A 224 13.38 -11.84 15.05
CA PRO A 224 14.73 -11.95 14.55
C PRO A 224 14.80 -12.96 13.41
N VAL A 225 15.04 -12.47 12.17
CA VAL A 225 15.00 -13.29 10.94
C VAL A 225 15.95 -14.47 11.02
N ARG A 226 17.16 -14.28 11.57
CA ARG A 226 18.18 -15.34 11.69
C ARG A 226 17.71 -16.48 12.60
N GLU A 227 17.13 -16.15 13.74
CA GLU A 227 16.64 -17.13 14.72
C GLU A 227 15.45 -17.90 14.14
N TYR A 228 14.52 -17.20 13.53
CA TYR A 228 13.40 -17.81 12.84
C TYR A 228 13.87 -18.81 11.76
N LEU A 229 14.78 -18.41 10.87
CA LEU A 229 15.29 -19.28 9.83
C LEU A 229 16.07 -20.48 10.39
N ALA A 230 16.86 -20.26 11.45
CA ALA A 230 17.59 -21.34 12.12
C ALA A 230 16.66 -22.38 12.75
N ALA A 231 15.49 -21.96 13.23
CA ALA A 231 14.50 -22.87 13.80
C ALA A 231 13.70 -23.63 12.72
N VAL A 232 13.37 -22.99 11.60
CA VAL A 232 12.45 -23.51 10.60
C VAL A 232 13.14 -24.34 9.51
N LEU A 233 14.32 -23.90 9.03
CA LEU A 233 14.97 -24.55 7.88
C LEU A 233 15.37 -26.00 8.09
N PRO A 234 15.90 -26.43 9.27
CA PRO A 234 16.36 -27.81 9.46
C PRO A 234 15.27 -28.87 9.27
N GLY A 235 14.02 -28.54 9.60
CA GLY A 235 12.89 -29.48 9.50
C GLY A 235 12.08 -29.36 8.20
N LEU A 236 12.32 -28.34 7.41
CA LEU A 236 11.44 -27.95 6.30
C LEU A 236 11.35 -29.02 5.19
N ALA A 237 12.46 -29.66 4.86
CA ALA A 237 12.50 -30.67 3.79
C ALA A 237 11.65 -31.92 4.08
N ASN A 238 11.43 -32.23 5.35
CA ASN A 238 10.71 -33.42 5.81
C ASN A 238 9.27 -33.10 6.25
N LEU A 239 8.86 -31.83 6.20
CA LEU A 239 7.54 -31.42 6.64
C LEU A 239 6.50 -31.65 5.53
N SER A 240 5.34 -32.20 5.90
CA SER A 240 4.23 -32.31 4.95
C SER A 240 3.72 -30.93 4.55
N PHE A 241 3.26 -30.79 3.30
CA PHE A 241 2.74 -29.55 2.76
C PHE A 241 1.58 -28.98 3.62
N GLN A 242 0.78 -29.83 4.21
CA GLN A 242 -0.35 -29.46 5.07
C GLN A 242 0.09 -28.73 6.35
N ARG A 243 1.32 -28.96 6.81
CA ARG A 243 1.87 -28.36 8.02
C ARG A 243 2.69 -27.08 7.75
N LEU A 244 2.94 -26.72 6.50
CA LEU A 244 3.65 -25.50 6.16
C LEU A 244 3.06 -24.22 6.80
N PRO A 245 1.73 -24.06 6.95
CA PRO A 245 1.15 -22.90 7.64
C PRO A 245 1.65 -22.71 9.07
N GLU A 246 1.99 -23.81 9.78
CA GLU A 246 2.53 -23.77 11.16
C GLU A 246 3.90 -23.08 11.24
N LEU A 247 4.65 -23.11 10.15
CA LEU A 247 5.97 -22.53 10.04
C LEU A 247 5.98 -21.09 9.53
N THR A 248 4.84 -20.49 9.20
CA THR A 248 4.82 -19.09 8.80
C THR A 248 5.32 -18.20 9.94
N PRO A 249 5.98 -17.05 9.65
CA PRO A 249 6.48 -16.18 10.71
C PRO A 249 5.40 -15.79 11.73
N THR A 250 4.16 -15.62 11.29
CA THR A 250 3.03 -15.28 12.17
C THR A 250 2.69 -16.44 13.12
N ALA A 251 2.62 -17.68 12.61
CA ALA A 251 2.33 -18.85 13.42
C ALA A 251 3.49 -19.16 14.39
N TRP A 252 4.73 -19.05 13.88
CA TRP A 252 5.94 -19.24 14.70
C TRP A 252 6.01 -18.23 15.85
N ALA A 253 5.71 -16.94 15.60
CA ALA A 253 5.68 -15.93 16.64
C ALA A 253 4.64 -16.22 17.72
N ALA A 254 3.47 -16.71 17.36
CA ALA A 254 2.41 -17.05 18.31
C ALA A 254 2.80 -18.18 19.26
N THR A 255 3.81 -18.99 18.89
CA THR A 255 4.25 -20.16 19.71
C THR A 255 5.55 -19.86 20.47
N ASN A 256 6.37 -18.90 20.01
CA ASN A 256 7.74 -18.71 20.50
C ASN A 256 8.01 -17.32 21.10
N LEU A 257 7.07 -16.38 20.99
CA LEU A 257 7.14 -15.03 21.57
C LEU A 257 5.94 -14.77 22.47
#